data_60abe1ccbd5b9a69c00c4d9c05827920
#
_entry.id   60abe1ccbd5b9a69c00c4d9c05827920
#
_cell.length_a   1.000
_cell.length_b   1.000
_cell.length_c   1.000
_cell.angle_alpha   90.00
_cell.angle_beta   90.00
_cell.angle_gamma   90.00
#
_symmetry.space_group_name_H-M   'P 1'
#
loop_
_entity.id
_entity.type
_entity.pdbx_description
1 polymer ?
#
loop_
_entity_poly.entity_id
_entity_poly.type
_entity_poly.pdbx_seq_one_letter_code
_entity_poly.pdbx_strand_id
1 'polypeptide(L)'
;MEWGDYKRLAADASGQNCPVRRTLDLMQGKWTLYVIFELSKADILRFGALKKKLPGITNTMLTSTLRFLEEHGLVTRVQYNEIPPRVEYSLSEAGKALYPIFVEMGNWGSKYLG
;
A
#
# COMPACT_ATOMS: atom_id res chain seq x y z
N MET A 1 -5.53 7.35 -22.81
CA MET A 1 -6.49 6.26 -23.07
C MET A 1 -7.89 6.77 -22.82
N GLU A 2 -8.76 6.61 -23.78
CA GLU A 2 -10.15 7.03 -23.65
C GLU A 2 -10.99 5.92 -23.01
N TRP A 3 -12.16 6.29 -22.50
CA TRP A 3 -13.05 5.35 -21.82
C TRP A 3 -13.37 4.12 -22.69
N GLY A 4 -13.64 4.31 -23.99
CA GLY A 4 -13.94 3.20 -24.89
C GLY A 4 -12.77 2.24 -25.06
N ASP A 5 -11.55 2.76 -25.12
CA ASP A 5 -10.34 1.95 -25.24
C ASP A 5 -10.11 1.13 -23.97
N TYR A 6 -10.25 1.78 -22.81
CA TYR A 6 -10.14 1.10 -21.53
C TYR A 6 -11.18 0.00 -21.39
N LYS A 7 -12.43 0.29 -21.79
CA LYS A 7 -13.52 -0.68 -21.68
C LYS A 7 -13.23 -1.95 -22.48
N ARG A 8 -12.68 -1.80 -23.70
CA ARG A 8 -12.30 -2.95 -24.51
C ARG A 8 -11.15 -3.72 -23.90
N LEU A 9 -10.14 -3.01 -23.43
CA LEU A 9 -8.99 -3.63 -22.77
C LEU A 9 -9.41 -4.41 -21.51
N ALA A 10 -10.29 -3.82 -20.71
CA ALA A 10 -10.78 -4.44 -19.50
C ALA A 10 -11.64 -5.67 -19.78
N ALA A 11 -12.42 -5.62 -20.87
CA ALA A 11 -13.26 -6.77 -21.27
C ALA A 11 -12.41 -7.96 -21.71
N ASP A 12 -11.24 -7.71 -22.32
CA ASP A 12 -10.32 -8.76 -22.73
C ASP A 12 -9.55 -9.36 -21.57
N ALA A 13 -9.44 -8.62 -20.45
CA ALA A 13 -8.76 -9.09 -19.27
C ALA A 13 -9.71 -9.97 -18.46
N SER A 14 -9.46 -11.27 -18.42
CA SER A 14 -10.36 -12.20 -17.76
C SER A 14 -9.61 -13.18 -16.88
N GLY A 15 -10.36 -13.74 -15.90
CA GLY A 15 -9.86 -14.79 -15.05
C GLY A 15 -8.94 -14.31 -13.94
N GLN A 16 -8.37 -15.29 -13.24
CA GLN A 16 -7.52 -15.05 -12.06
C GLN A 16 -6.17 -14.47 -12.41
N ASN A 17 -5.76 -14.52 -13.67
CA ASN A 17 -4.46 -14.03 -14.11
C ASN A 17 -4.50 -12.57 -14.57
N CYS A 18 -5.67 -11.92 -14.53
CA CYS A 18 -5.78 -10.50 -14.85
C CYS A 18 -4.95 -9.66 -13.87
N PRO A 19 -3.99 -8.84 -14.36
CA PRO A 19 -3.15 -8.04 -13.46
C PRO A 19 -3.94 -7.09 -12.56
N VAL A 20 -5.03 -6.51 -13.06
CA VAL A 20 -5.87 -5.63 -12.23
C VAL A 20 -6.53 -6.41 -11.11
N ARG A 21 -7.09 -7.58 -11.42
CA ARG A 21 -7.75 -8.41 -10.41
C ARG A 21 -6.76 -8.90 -9.36
N ARG A 22 -5.57 -9.33 -9.79
CA ARG A 22 -4.51 -9.75 -8.87
C ARG A 22 -4.10 -8.62 -7.93
N THR A 23 -4.00 -7.40 -8.46
CA THR A 23 -3.67 -6.23 -7.64
C THR A 23 -4.79 -5.92 -6.65
N LEU A 24 -6.05 -5.96 -7.09
CA LEU A 24 -7.18 -5.73 -6.20
C LEU A 24 -7.20 -6.77 -5.07
N ASP A 25 -6.93 -8.03 -5.39
CA ASP A 25 -6.89 -9.09 -4.37
C ASP A 25 -5.78 -8.83 -3.35
N LEU A 26 -4.61 -8.38 -3.81
CA LEU A 26 -3.49 -8.04 -2.94
C LEU A 26 -3.84 -6.88 -2.01
N MET A 27 -4.61 -5.91 -2.49
CA MET A 27 -4.90 -4.67 -1.78
C MET A 27 -6.24 -4.68 -1.03
N GLN A 28 -6.90 -5.84 -0.91
CA GLN A 28 -8.26 -5.90 -0.37
C GLN A 28 -8.35 -5.74 1.14
N GLY A 29 -7.25 -5.88 1.89
CA GLY A 29 -7.25 -5.69 3.33
C GLY A 29 -7.62 -4.26 3.68
N LYS A 30 -8.38 -4.08 4.77
CA LYS A 30 -8.87 -2.76 5.18
C LYS A 30 -7.76 -1.72 5.30
N TRP A 31 -6.60 -2.12 5.82
CA TRP A 31 -5.53 -1.18 6.14
C TRP A 31 -4.36 -1.21 5.14
N THR A 32 -4.40 -2.11 4.16
CA THR A 32 -3.28 -2.35 3.26
C THR A 32 -2.84 -1.09 2.52
N LEU A 33 -3.78 -0.46 1.81
CA LEU A 33 -3.48 0.76 1.05
C LEU A 33 -3.16 1.94 1.97
N TYR A 34 -3.81 2.03 3.14
CA TYR A 34 -3.51 3.09 4.11
C TYR A 34 -2.07 3.01 4.59
N VAL A 35 -1.58 1.82 4.90
CA VAL A 35 -0.20 1.63 5.36
C VAL A 35 0.78 2.02 4.27
N ILE A 36 0.55 1.56 3.04
CA ILE A 36 1.41 1.90 1.91
C ILE A 36 1.42 3.41 1.69
N PHE A 37 0.26 4.05 1.74
CA PHE A 37 0.15 5.49 1.53
C PHE A 37 0.95 6.26 2.59
N GLU A 38 0.79 5.91 3.86
CA GLU A 38 1.53 6.61 4.93
C GLU A 38 3.04 6.38 4.81
N LEU A 39 3.46 5.17 4.44
CA LEU A 39 4.88 4.91 4.20
C LEU A 39 5.40 5.65 2.96
N SER A 40 4.54 5.92 1.97
CA SER A 40 4.95 6.65 0.77
C SER A 40 5.29 8.11 1.05
N LYS A 41 4.81 8.67 2.17
CA LYS A 41 5.06 10.06 2.55
C LYS A 41 6.34 10.23 3.38
N ALA A 42 7.00 9.14 3.70
CA ALA A 42 8.21 9.15 4.52
C ALA A 42 9.23 8.17 3.94
N ASP A 43 10.50 8.36 4.26
CA ASP A 43 11.52 7.41 3.84
C ASP A 43 11.51 6.19 4.75
N ILE A 44 11.41 6.42 6.05
CA ILE A 44 11.48 5.37 7.07
C ILE A 44 10.52 5.75 8.19
N LEU A 45 9.76 4.77 8.69
CA LEU A 45 8.93 4.96 9.87
C LEU A 45 9.10 3.79 10.82
N ARG A 46 9.11 4.08 12.12
CA ARG A 46 9.02 3.07 13.16
C ARG A 46 7.55 2.71 13.38
N PHE A 47 7.32 1.57 14.01
CA PHE A 47 5.98 1.05 14.27
C PHE A 47 5.07 2.08 14.94
N GLY A 48 5.54 2.69 16.04
CA GLY A 48 4.75 3.67 16.80
C GLY A 48 4.41 4.92 15.99
N ALA A 49 5.37 5.41 15.19
CA ALA A 49 5.15 6.58 14.34
C ALA A 49 4.10 6.28 13.25
N LEU A 50 4.19 5.10 12.65
CA LEU A 50 3.22 4.68 11.64
C LEU A 50 1.84 4.51 12.26
N LYS A 51 1.76 3.90 13.44
CA LYS A 51 0.49 3.70 14.13
C LYS A 51 -0.22 5.02 14.42
N LYS A 52 0.51 6.05 14.79
CA LYS A 52 -0.06 7.39 15.05
C LYS A 52 -0.70 8.01 13.83
N LYS A 53 -0.23 7.64 12.64
CA LYS A 53 -0.77 8.14 11.37
C LYS A 53 -2.02 7.40 10.91
N LEU A 54 -2.41 6.34 11.61
CA LEU A 54 -3.51 5.45 11.23
C LEU A 54 -4.51 5.34 12.39
N PRO A 55 -5.30 6.40 12.65
CA PRO A 55 -6.26 6.38 13.76
C PRO A 55 -7.21 5.21 13.66
N GLY A 56 -7.39 4.52 14.78
CA GLY A 56 -8.27 3.36 14.84
C GLY A 56 -7.61 2.02 14.57
N ILE A 57 -6.37 2.01 14.08
CA ILE A 57 -5.67 0.74 13.87
C ILE A 57 -5.18 0.17 15.21
N THR A 58 -5.32 -1.14 15.40
CA THR A 58 -4.78 -1.82 16.57
C THR A 58 -3.36 -2.31 16.29
N ASN A 59 -2.63 -2.63 17.35
CA ASN A 59 -1.30 -3.23 17.19
C ASN A 59 -1.36 -4.52 16.38
N THR A 60 -2.38 -5.33 16.61
CA THR A 60 -2.56 -6.60 15.89
C THR A 60 -2.80 -6.37 14.40
N MET A 61 -3.67 -5.42 14.06
CA MET A 61 -3.96 -5.08 12.66
C MET A 61 -2.73 -4.54 11.95
N LEU A 62 -1.99 -3.64 12.60
CA LEU A 62 -0.80 -3.06 11.99
C LEU A 62 0.29 -4.12 11.81
N THR A 63 0.50 -4.97 12.82
CA THR A 63 1.48 -6.04 12.74
C THR A 63 1.16 -6.98 11.57
N SER A 64 -0.11 -7.44 11.47
CA SER A 64 -0.49 -8.37 10.43
C SER A 64 -0.41 -7.74 9.03
N THR A 65 -0.78 -6.46 8.91
CA THR A 65 -0.69 -5.74 7.64
C THR A 65 0.77 -5.59 7.20
N LEU A 66 1.65 -5.20 8.11
CA LEU A 66 3.08 -5.05 7.81
C LEU A 66 3.71 -6.38 7.42
N ARG A 67 3.37 -7.46 8.12
CA ARG A 67 3.87 -8.79 7.77
C ARG A 67 3.41 -9.21 6.38
N PHE A 68 2.14 -8.99 6.08
CA PHE A 68 1.59 -9.28 4.76
C PHE A 68 2.34 -8.53 3.67
N LEU A 69 2.54 -7.23 3.87
CA LEU A 69 3.24 -6.39 2.90
C LEU A 69 4.71 -6.77 2.75
N GLU A 70 5.36 -7.16 3.82
CA GLU A 70 6.74 -7.62 3.78
C GLU A 70 6.84 -8.94 3.01
N GLU A 71 5.95 -9.88 3.29
CA GLU A 71 5.91 -11.17 2.62
C GLU A 71 5.67 -11.05 1.12
N HIS A 72 4.92 -10.04 0.70
CA HIS A 72 4.63 -9.78 -0.71
C HIS A 72 5.64 -8.82 -1.35
N GLY A 73 6.71 -8.48 -0.66
CA GLY A 73 7.79 -7.69 -1.24
C GLY A 73 7.49 -6.22 -1.43
N LEU A 74 6.51 -5.67 -0.71
CA LEU A 74 6.14 -4.25 -0.83
C LEU A 74 6.73 -3.39 0.29
N VAL A 75 7.09 -3.99 1.41
CA VAL A 75 7.65 -3.30 2.57
C VAL A 75 8.95 -4.00 2.97
N THR A 76 9.93 -3.19 3.31
CA THR A 76 11.20 -3.65 3.85
C THR A 76 11.22 -3.38 5.35
N ARG A 77 11.60 -4.39 6.13
CA ARG A 77 11.71 -4.29 7.58
C ARG A 77 13.18 -4.46 7.95
N VAL A 78 13.74 -3.50 8.68
CA VAL A 78 15.10 -3.58 9.15
C VAL A 78 15.11 -3.51 10.68
N GLN A 79 15.72 -4.51 11.30
CA GLN A 79 15.87 -4.55 12.75
C GLN A 79 17.31 -4.26 13.12
N TYR A 80 17.50 -3.34 14.04
CA TYR A 80 18.81 -2.97 14.56
C TYR A 80 19.01 -3.59 15.92
N ASN A 81 20.16 -4.22 16.13
CA ASN A 81 20.52 -4.82 17.41
C ASN A 81 21.04 -3.76 18.36
N GLU A 82 20.10 -3.00 18.89
CA GLU A 82 20.33 -1.95 19.88
C GLU A 82 19.62 -2.32 21.18
N ILE A 83 19.84 -1.55 22.23
CA ILE A 83 19.13 -1.67 23.50
C ILE A 83 18.51 -0.31 23.81
N PRO A 84 17.16 -0.15 23.70
CA PRO A 84 16.18 -1.16 23.23
C PRO A 84 16.30 -1.41 21.72
N PRO A 85 15.79 -2.57 21.22
CA PRO A 85 15.83 -2.87 19.80
C PRO A 85 15.02 -1.86 18.98
N ARG A 86 15.53 -1.53 17.79
CA ARG A 86 14.87 -0.61 16.89
C ARG A 86 14.48 -1.35 15.61
N VAL A 87 13.24 -1.15 15.15
CA VAL A 87 12.75 -1.69 13.90
C VAL A 87 12.25 -0.56 13.02
N GLU A 88 12.69 -0.53 11.77
CA GLU A 88 12.31 0.50 10.81
C GLU A 88 11.62 -0.13 9.61
N TYR A 89 10.58 0.52 9.12
CA TYR A 89 9.81 0.10 7.96
C TYR A 89 9.93 1.12 6.86
N SER A 90 10.06 0.64 5.63
CA SER A 90 10.10 1.48 4.43
C SER A 90 9.47 0.73 3.27
N LEU A 91 9.09 1.46 2.22
CA LEU A 91 8.62 0.82 1.00
C LEU A 91 9.80 0.26 0.22
N SER A 92 9.60 -0.94 -0.34
CA SER A 92 10.52 -1.50 -1.33
C SER A 92 10.37 -0.75 -2.66
N GLU A 93 11.18 -1.10 -3.66
CA GLU A 93 11.02 -0.53 -5.00
C GLU A 93 9.63 -0.83 -5.56
N ALA A 94 9.12 -2.04 -5.37
CA ALA A 94 7.77 -2.41 -5.80
C ALA A 94 6.71 -1.60 -5.07
N GLY A 95 6.89 -1.38 -3.76
CA GLY A 95 5.96 -0.57 -2.98
C GLY A 95 5.96 0.89 -3.42
N LYS A 96 7.14 1.45 -3.68
CA LYS A 96 7.25 2.83 -4.19
C LYS A 96 6.61 2.98 -5.56
N ALA A 97 6.69 1.96 -6.40
CA ALA A 97 6.13 1.98 -7.75
C ALA A 97 4.61 2.12 -7.79
N LEU A 98 3.94 2.01 -6.63
CA LEU A 98 2.50 2.24 -6.54
C LEU A 98 2.13 3.73 -6.51
N TYR A 99 3.10 4.65 -6.42
CA TYR A 99 2.79 6.06 -6.27
C TYR A 99 1.88 6.64 -7.36
N PRO A 100 1.99 6.25 -8.65
CA PRO A 100 1.07 6.79 -9.68
C PRO A 100 -0.40 6.47 -9.39
N ILE A 101 -0.67 5.33 -8.75
CA ILE A 101 -2.03 4.95 -8.37
C ILE A 101 -2.57 5.94 -7.34
N PHE A 102 -1.77 6.30 -6.34
CA PHE A 102 -2.18 7.28 -5.33
C PHE A 102 -2.35 8.68 -5.93
N VAL A 103 -1.50 9.06 -6.90
CA VAL A 103 -1.67 10.33 -7.62
C VAL A 103 -3.04 10.38 -8.30
N GLU A 104 -3.40 9.31 -9.00
CA GLU A 104 -4.70 9.26 -9.69
C GLU A 104 -5.86 9.19 -8.71
N MET A 105 -5.70 8.48 -7.60
CA MET A 105 -6.72 8.48 -6.54
C MET A 105 -6.92 9.89 -5.99
N GLY A 106 -5.84 10.63 -5.78
CA GLY A 106 -5.91 12.00 -5.31
C GLY A 106 -6.62 12.92 -6.29
N ASN A 107 -6.30 12.78 -7.57
CA ASN A 107 -6.96 13.56 -8.62
C ASN A 107 -8.45 13.30 -8.67
N TRP A 108 -8.82 12.04 -8.62
CA TRP A 108 -10.23 11.63 -8.61
C TRP A 108 -10.95 12.16 -7.36
N GLY A 109 -10.33 11.98 -6.19
CA GLY A 109 -10.91 12.42 -4.92
C GLY A 109 -11.11 13.92 -4.85
N SER A 110 -10.14 14.71 -5.34
CA SER A 110 -10.26 16.16 -5.38
C SER A 110 -11.41 16.61 -6.27
N LYS A 111 -11.63 15.91 -7.39
CA LYS A 111 -12.66 16.28 -8.34
C LYS A 111 -14.08 15.88 -7.85
N TYR A 112 -14.21 14.69 -7.27
CA TYR A 112 -15.54 14.12 -7.01
C TYR A 112 -15.94 14.07 -5.55
N LEU A 113 -15.01 14.19 -4.61
CA LEU A 113 -15.32 14.14 -3.18
C LEU A 113 -15.32 15.53 -2.53
N GLY A 114 -15.07 16.54 -3.32
CA GLY A 114 -15.01 17.91 -2.83
C GLY A 114 -13.63 18.26 -2.40
#